data_ec6a0bf6cf0768a9df7c8596a4f28b33
#
_entry.id   ec6a0bf6cf0768a9df7c8596a4f28b33
#
_cell.length_a   1.000
_cell.length_b   1.000
_cell.length_c   1.000
_cell.angle_alpha   90.00
_cell.angle_beta   90.00
_cell.angle_gamma   90.00
#
_symmetry.space_group_name_H-M   'P 1'
#
loop_
_entity.id
_entity.type
_entity.pdbx_description
1 polymer ?
#
loop_
_entity_poly.entity_id
_entity_poly.type
_entity_poly.pdbx_seq_one_letter_code
_entity_poly.pdbx_strand_id
1 'polypeptide(L)'
;MTLTLTSPPAPALKIRRARVDDASEIARLFLVSSDGLAAYIWQRPALPGQSLAEVGAARYARTGTAFSFENCLLATVGGAVAGMAHAFAMPPRAPGEVEEDPVLAPYAELEDPGSLYLSGLAVDDRFRGRGIGGALMDRVEALAIETGCRCVSLICFEANWRAMRFYRDRGYREIARRPLVPHPALRYGEGDAVLLVRAGRTVAGHGEPRS
;
A
#
# COMPACT_ATOMS: atom_id res chain seq x y z
N MET A 1 -5.04 52.84 10.96
CA MET A 1 -5.83 51.78 10.31
C MET A 1 -4.88 50.63 10.02
N THR A 2 -4.83 49.61 10.92
CA THR A 2 -3.88 48.52 10.82
C THR A 2 -4.54 47.40 10.01
N LEU A 3 -4.05 47.17 8.80
CA LEU A 3 -4.49 46.06 7.94
C LEU A 3 -3.94 44.77 8.53
N THR A 4 -4.80 43.96 9.12
CA THR A 4 -4.49 42.59 9.55
C THR A 4 -4.43 41.73 8.30
N LEU A 5 -3.20 41.36 7.85
CA LEU A 5 -2.98 40.39 6.81
C LEU A 5 -3.36 39.00 7.37
N THR A 6 -4.57 38.55 7.08
CA THR A 6 -4.97 37.14 7.32
C THR A 6 -4.20 36.26 6.36
N SER A 7 -3.29 35.42 6.89
CA SER A 7 -2.64 34.37 6.07
C SER A 7 -3.70 33.49 5.44
N PRO A 8 -3.53 33.07 4.16
CA PRO A 8 -4.46 32.15 3.53
C PRO A 8 -4.51 30.82 4.33
N PRO A 9 -5.68 30.18 4.43
CA PRO A 9 -5.81 28.93 5.14
C PRO A 9 -4.87 27.88 4.54
N ALA A 10 -4.24 27.07 5.40
CA ALA A 10 -3.36 26.00 4.97
C ALA A 10 -4.11 25.07 3.99
N PRO A 11 -3.47 24.64 2.90
CA PRO A 11 -4.11 23.80 1.89
C PRO A 11 -4.63 22.50 2.50
N ALA A 12 -5.94 22.23 2.30
CA ALA A 12 -6.60 21.08 2.88
C ALA A 12 -6.09 19.75 2.28
N LEU A 13 -5.94 18.75 3.14
CA LEU A 13 -5.72 17.36 2.72
C LEU A 13 -6.98 16.80 2.07
N LYS A 14 -6.85 16.22 0.89
CA LYS A 14 -7.93 15.48 0.20
C LYS A 14 -7.44 14.10 -0.16
N ILE A 15 -8.30 13.08 0.01
CA ILE A 15 -8.03 11.72 -0.48
C ILE A 15 -9.00 11.42 -1.61
N ARG A 16 -8.48 10.92 -2.72
CA ARG A 16 -9.26 10.56 -3.91
C ARG A 16 -8.77 9.26 -4.52
N ARG A 17 -9.61 8.62 -5.32
CA ARG A 17 -9.15 7.55 -6.20
C ARG A 17 -8.19 8.12 -7.25
N ALA A 18 -7.23 7.31 -7.63
CA ALA A 18 -6.29 7.67 -8.70
C ALA A 18 -6.98 7.60 -10.08
N ARG A 19 -6.36 8.24 -11.04
CA ARG A 19 -6.71 8.23 -12.47
C ARG A 19 -5.51 7.73 -13.27
N VAL A 20 -5.69 7.38 -14.52
CA VAL A 20 -4.60 6.90 -15.38
C VAL A 20 -3.45 7.91 -15.45
N ASP A 21 -3.73 9.20 -15.47
CA ASP A 21 -2.72 10.27 -15.52
C ASP A 21 -1.85 10.33 -14.24
N ASP A 22 -2.28 9.70 -13.16
CA ASP A 22 -1.50 9.61 -11.92
C ASP A 22 -0.46 8.47 -11.94
N ALA A 23 -0.42 7.64 -12.98
CA ALA A 23 0.39 6.42 -13.01
C ALA A 23 1.88 6.66 -12.73
N SER A 24 2.44 7.77 -13.21
CA SER A 24 3.83 8.14 -12.95
C SER A 24 4.10 8.48 -11.48
N GLU A 25 3.19 9.23 -10.85
CA GLU A 25 3.31 9.56 -9.42
C GLU A 25 3.09 8.33 -8.53
N ILE A 26 2.17 7.43 -8.92
CA ILE A 26 1.97 6.15 -8.25
C ILE A 26 3.27 5.34 -8.32
N ALA A 27 3.86 5.18 -9.50
CA ALA A 27 5.10 4.42 -9.68
C ALA A 27 6.25 5.00 -8.83
N ARG A 28 6.41 6.31 -8.81
CA ARG A 28 7.40 7.00 -7.98
C ARG A 28 7.22 6.70 -6.49
N LEU A 29 6.00 6.83 -5.99
CA LEU A 29 5.70 6.58 -4.58
C LEU A 29 5.76 5.10 -4.22
N PHE A 30 5.38 4.21 -5.15
CA PHE A 30 5.48 2.76 -4.93
C PHE A 30 6.93 2.28 -4.82
N LEU A 31 7.85 2.82 -5.62
CA LEU A 31 9.29 2.56 -5.47
C LEU A 31 9.78 2.93 -4.06
N VAL A 32 9.28 4.03 -3.49
CA VAL A 32 9.64 4.45 -2.12
C VAL A 32 9.06 3.49 -1.07
N SER A 33 7.81 3.02 -1.25
CA SER A 33 7.12 2.18 -0.25
C SER A 33 7.55 0.72 -0.25
N SER A 34 8.16 0.25 -1.33
CA SER A 34 8.44 -1.18 -1.53
C SER A 34 9.76 -1.66 -0.94
N ASP A 35 10.57 -0.76 -0.36
CA ASP A 35 11.89 -1.06 0.21
C ASP A 35 12.79 -1.90 -0.74
N GLY A 36 12.68 -1.63 -2.07
CA GLY A 36 13.47 -2.27 -3.11
C GLY A 36 12.76 -3.41 -3.86
N LEU A 37 11.67 -3.97 -3.34
CA LEU A 37 10.97 -5.08 -3.98
C LEU A 37 10.42 -4.69 -5.36
N ALA A 38 9.87 -3.49 -5.51
CA ALA A 38 9.44 -2.99 -6.81
C ALA A 38 10.60 -2.86 -7.81
N ALA A 39 11.76 -2.40 -7.35
CA ALA A 39 12.95 -2.32 -8.19
C ALA A 39 13.39 -3.71 -8.66
N TYR A 40 13.38 -4.70 -7.76
CA TYR A 40 13.65 -6.10 -8.10
C TYR A 40 12.72 -6.65 -9.17
N ILE A 41 11.42 -6.41 -9.03
CA ILE A 41 10.41 -6.92 -9.98
C ILE A 41 10.47 -6.15 -11.31
N TRP A 42 10.62 -4.82 -11.28
CA TRP A 42 10.49 -3.98 -12.48
C TRP A 42 11.74 -3.97 -13.36
N GLN A 43 12.92 -4.30 -12.83
CA GLN A 43 14.13 -4.43 -13.65
C GLN A 43 14.06 -5.58 -14.67
N ARG A 44 13.23 -6.63 -14.43
CA ARG A 44 13.11 -7.78 -15.34
C ARG A 44 12.45 -7.45 -16.68
N PRO A 45 11.30 -6.76 -16.72
CA PRO A 45 10.67 -6.36 -17.98
C PRO A 45 11.23 -5.06 -18.56
N ALA A 46 12.20 -4.39 -17.89
CA ALA A 46 12.74 -3.13 -18.35
C ALA A 46 13.53 -3.29 -19.65
N LEU A 47 13.25 -2.44 -20.63
CA LEU A 47 14.00 -2.36 -21.87
C LEU A 47 15.34 -1.61 -21.66
N PRO A 48 16.36 -1.83 -22.50
CA PRO A 48 17.60 -1.08 -22.44
C PRO A 48 17.35 0.45 -22.44
N GLY A 49 17.86 1.14 -21.41
CA GLY A 49 17.69 2.59 -21.23
C GLY A 49 16.37 3.02 -20.59
N GLN A 50 15.43 2.11 -20.35
CA GLN A 50 14.18 2.41 -19.66
C GLN A 50 14.39 2.50 -18.14
N SER A 51 13.91 3.57 -17.53
CA SER A 51 13.93 3.74 -16.07
C SER A 51 12.88 2.87 -15.37
N LEU A 52 13.15 2.49 -14.12
CA LEU A 52 12.16 1.75 -13.30
C LEU A 52 10.86 2.55 -13.11
N ALA A 53 10.95 3.89 -13.04
CA ALA A 53 9.77 4.74 -12.94
C ALA A 53 8.86 4.63 -14.17
N GLU A 54 9.44 4.55 -15.38
CA GLU A 54 8.69 4.34 -16.64
C GLU A 54 8.06 2.95 -16.69
N VAL A 55 8.79 1.90 -16.27
CA VAL A 55 8.23 0.53 -16.16
C VAL A 55 7.04 0.52 -15.20
N GLY A 56 7.21 1.14 -14.03
CA GLY A 56 6.14 1.25 -13.03
C GLY A 56 4.94 2.05 -13.54
N ALA A 57 5.17 3.17 -14.22
CA ALA A 57 4.11 3.99 -14.79
C ALA A 57 3.30 3.21 -15.84
N ALA A 58 3.97 2.50 -16.76
CA ALA A 58 3.31 1.63 -17.71
C ALA A 58 2.52 0.51 -17.04
N ARG A 59 3.05 -0.07 -15.95
CA ARG A 59 2.36 -1.09 -15.14
C ARG A 59 1.09 -0.54 -14.51
N TYR A 60 1.15 0.63 -13.87
CA TYR A 60 0.01 1.24 -13.20
C TYR A 60 -1.01 1.89 -14.13
N ALA A 61 -0.66 2.22 -15.37
CA ALA A 61 -1.59 2.71 -16.38
C ALA A 61 -2.57 1.64 -16.91
N ARG A 62 -2.34 0.35 -16.61
CA ARG A 62 -3.22 -0.75 -17.05
C ARG A 62 -4.53 -0.74 -16.28
N THR A 63 -5.56 -1.36 -16.86
CA THR A 63 -6.87 -1.57 -16.25
C THR A 63 -7.13 -3.05 -16.01
N GLY A 64 -8.06 -3.38 -15.10
CA GLY A 64 -8.49 -4.75 -14.85
C GLY A 64 -7.43 -5.66 -14.23
N THR A 65 -6.39 -5.11 -13.62
CA THR A 65 -5.31 -5.86 -12.97
C THR A 65 -5.13 -5.42 -11.51
N ALA A 66 -4.56 -6.31 -10.68
CA ALA A 66 -4.26 -5.96 -9.28
C ALA A 66 -3.37 -4.71 -9.19
N PHE A 67 -2.29 -4.66 -9.97
CA PHE A 67 -1.37 -3.51 -10.03
C PHE A 67 -1.81 -2.52 -11.12
N SER A 68 -2.80 -1.71 -10.76
CA SER A 68 -3.44 -0.70 -11.59
C SER A 68 -3.68 0.57 -10.77
N PHE A 69 -3.76 1.73 -11.45
CA PHE A 69 -4.22 2.98 -10.82
C PHE A 69 -5.62 2.83 -10.20
N GLU A 70 -6.45 1.94 -10.72
CA GLU A 70 -7.81 1.70 -10.23
C GLU A 70 -7.84 1.28 -8.76
N ASN A 71 -6.77 0.63 -8.28
CA ASN A 71 -6.59 0.15 -6.92
C ASN A 71 -5.77 1.12 -6.05
N CYS A 72 -5.57 2.37 -6.50
CA CYS A 72 -4.80 3.37 -5.78
C CYS A 72 -5.66 4.50 -5.22
N LEU A 73 -5.33 4.89 -4.00
CA LEU A 73 -5.80 6.12 -3.35
C LEU A 73 -4.65 7.12 -3.31
N LEU A 74 -4.92 8.37 -3.67
CA LEU A 74 -3.96 9.45 -3.58
C LEU A 74 -4.40 10.48 -2.55
N ALA A 75 -3.46 10.87 -1.70
CA ALA A 75 -3.59 12.02 -0.82
C ALA A 75 -3.01 13.25 -1.53
N THR A 76 -3.76 14.35 -1.59
CA THR A 76 -3.33 15.61 -2.21
C THR A 76 -3.41 16.77 -1.24
N VAL A 77 -2.43 17.67 -1.29
CA VAL A 77 -2.36 18.90 -0.50
C VAL A 77 -2.04 20.05 -1.45
N GLY A 78 -2.93 21.04 -1.56
CA GLY A 78 -2.77 22.15 -2.49
C GLY A 78 -2.66 21.70 -3.97
N GLY A 79 -3.28 20.58 -4.35
CA GLY A 79 -3.23 20.00 -5.68
C GLY A 79 -2.02 19.10 -5.94
N ALA A 80 -0.98 19.15 -5.12
CA ALA A 80 0.18 18.25 -5.23
C ALA A 80 -0.11 16.88 -4.62
N VAL A 81 0.38 15.80 -5.24
CA VAL A 81 0.32 14.45 -4.66
C VAL A 81 1.28 14.37 -3.48
N ALA A 82 0.73 14.09 -2.31
CA ALA A 82 1.44 14.04 -1.03
C ALA A 82 1.64 12.62 -0.49
N GLY A 83 0.92 11.64 -1.03
CA GLY A 83 1.05 10.24 -0.65
C GLY A 83 0.11 9.35 -1.43
N MET A 84 0.32 8.06 -1.32
CA MET A 84 -0.53 7.05 -1.95
C MET A 84 -0.71 5.82 -1.06
N ALA A 85 -1.83 5.11 -1.26
CA ALA A 85 -2.03 3.75 -0.82
C ALA A 85 -2.47 2.91 -2.02
N HIS A 86 -1.87 1.74 -2.22
CA HIS A 86 -2.26 0.76 -3.22
C HIS A 86 -2.81 -0.48 -2.50
N ALA A 87 -4.10 -0.77 -2.71
CA ALA A 87 -4.77 -1.89 -2.06
C ALA A 87 -5.78 -2.55 -2.99
N PHE A 88 -5.82 -3.88 -2.99
CA PHE A 88 -6.75 -4.67 -3.79
C PHE A 88 -7.22 -5.91 -3.03
N ALA A 89 -8.39 -6.43 -3.39
CA ALA A 89 -8.89 -7.68 -2.82
C ALA A 89 -7.97 -8.83 -3.24
N MET A 90 -7.39 -9.53 -2.26
CA MET A 90 -6.49 -10.65 -2.51
C MET A 90 -7.33 -11.86 -3.00
N PRO A 91 -7.09 -12.33 -4.24
CA PRO A 91 -7.82 -13.47 -4.77
C PRO A 91 -7.42 -14.76 -4.04
N PRO A 92 -8.27 -15.80 -4.11
CA PRO A 92 -7.85 -17.13 -3.72
C PRO A 92 -6.66 -17.59 -4.56
N ARG A 93 -5.70 -18.28 -3.93
CA ARG A 93 -4.60 -18.92 -4.64
C ARG A 93 -5.12 -20.16 -5.38
N ALA A 94 -4.65 -20.38 -6.61
CA ALA A 94 -4.96 -21.60 -7.34
C ALA A 94 -4.31 -22.82 -6.65
N PRO A 95 -4.99 -24.00 -6.61
CA PRO A 95 -4.39 -25.21 -6.06
C PRO A 95 -3.08 -25.56 -6.77
N GLY A 96 -2.01 -25.75 -6.00
CA GLY A 96 -0.68 -26.08 -6.53
C GLY A 96 0.12 -24.91 -7.10
N GLU A 97 -0.40 -23.68 -7.06
CA GLU A 97 0.36 -22.48 -7.43
C GLU A 97 1.48 -22.23 -6.42
N VAL A 98 2.71 -22.26 -6.90
CA VAL A 98 3.93 -22.01 -6.14
C VAL A 98 4.68 -20.87 -6.81
N GLU A 99 5.16 -19.90 -6.04
CA GLU A 99 6.08 -18.90 -6.54
C GLU A 99 7.47 -19.51 -6.69
N GLU A 100 7.97 -19.57 -7.93
CA GLU A 100 9.26 -20.19 -8.25
C GLU A 100 10.45 -19.28 -7.97
N ASP A 101 10.23 -17.97 -7.92
CA ASP A 101 11.26 -17.01 -7.61
C ASP A 101 11.59 -17.01 -6.12
N PRO A 102 12.80 -17.41 -5.73
CA PRO A 102 13.16 -17.55 -4.33
C PRO A 102 13.09 -16.23 -3.55
N VAL A 103 13.28 -15.07 -4.21
CA VAL A 103 13.17 -13.77 -3.56
C VAL A 103 11.70 -13.37 -3.33
N LEU A 104 10.79 -13.81 -4.20
CA LEU A 104 9.37 -13.53 -4.10
C LEU A 104 8.59 -14.56 -3.29
N ALA A 105 9.08 -15.79 -3.17
CA ALA A 105 8.42 -16.89 -2.46
C ALA A 105 8.00 -16.54 -1.02
N PRO A 106 8.83 -15.88 -0.18
CA PRO A 106 8.42 -15.48 1.16
C PRO A 106 7.18 -14.59 1.19
N TYR A 107 7.05 -13.69 0.22
CA TYR A 107 5.88 -12.78 0.13
C TYR A 107 4.64 -13.52 -0.35
N ALA A 108 4.80 -14.38 -1.36
CA ALA A 108 3.71 -15.19 -1.87
C ALA A 108 3.14 -16.13 -0.79
N GLU A 109 3.97 -16.73 0.06
CA GLU A 109 3.54 -17.56 1.18
C GLU A 109 2.82 -16.78 2.29
N LEU A 110 3.02 -15.47 2.37
CA LEU A 110 2.40 -14.59 3.35
C LEU A 110 1.12 -13.90 2.83
N GLU A 111 0.74 -14.12 1.58
CA GLU A 111 -0.53 -13.61 1.06
C GLU A 111 -1.71 -14.16 1.85
N ASP A 112 -2.71 -13.31 2.11
CA ASP A 112 -3.89 -13.62 2.91
C ASP A 112 -5.17 -13.52 2.05
N PRO A 113 -5.58 -14.61 1.36
CA PRO A 113 -6.74 -14.60 0.48
C PRO A 113 -8.02 -14.13 1.16
N GLY A 114 -8.82 -13.31 0.48
CA GLY A 114 -10.06 -12.72 1.00
C GLY A 114 -9.85 -11.50 1.90
N SER A 115 -8.61 -11.04 2.09
CA SER A 115 -8.31 -9.73 2.67
C SER A 115 -8.32 -8.61 1.63
N LEU A 116 -8.42 -7.36 2.06
CA LEU A 116 -7.95 -6.22 1.29
C LEU A 116 -6.44 -6.07 1.54
N TYR A 117 -5.64 -6.48 0.55
CA TYR A 117 -4.18 -6.46 0.67
C TYR A 117 -3.65 -5.06 0.34
N LEU A 118 -3.02 -4.41 1.33
CA LEU A 118 -2.29 -3.16 1.17
C LEU A 118 -0.87 -3.49 0.71
N SER A 119 -0.59 -3.39 -0.58
CA SER A 119 0.72 -3.68 -1.15
C SER A 119 1.70 -2.52 -1.07
N GLY A 120 1.22 -1.30 -0.85
CA GLY A 120 2.08 -0.14 -0.72
C GLY A 120 1.39 1.04 -0.03
N LEU A 121 2.12 1.70 0.86
CA LEU A 121 1.74 2.95 1.52
C LEU A 121 2.94 3.89 1.55
N ALA A 122 2.85 5.03 0.89
CA ALA A 122 3.91 6.04 0.89
C ALA A 122 3.36 7.42 1.18
N VAL A 123 4.16 8.22 1.88
CA VAL A 123 3.99 9.65 2.04
C VAL A 123 5.26 10.33 1.54
N ASP A 124 5.12 11.26 0.62
CA ASP A 124 6.22 12.05 0.09
C ASP A 124 6.92 12.81 1.24
N ASP A 125 8.24 12.82 1.24
CA ASP A 125 9.06 13.35 2.33
C ASP A 125 8.68 14.80 2.71
N ARG A 126 8.31 15.61 1.70
CA ARG A 126 7.88 17.01 1.89
C ARG A 126 6.62 17.15 2.73
N PHE A 127 5.83 16.09 2.86
CA PHE A 127 4.54 16.08 3.54
C PHE A 127 4.48 15.18 4.77
N ARG A 128 5.59 14.56 5.17
CA ARG A 128 5.65 13.71 6.38
C ARG A 128 5.31 14.50 7.65
N GLY A 129 4.87 13.77 8.69
CA GLY A 129 4.52 14.35 9.98
C GLY A 129 3.16 15.09 10.01
N ARG A 130 2.36 15.03 8.92
CA ARG A 130 1.08 15.73 8.80
C ARG A 130 -0.15 14.79 8.88
N GLY A 131 0.01 13.57 9.40
CA GLY A 131 -1.09 12.61 9.55
C GLY A 131 -1.56 11.93 8.25
N ILE A 132 -0.92 12.21 7.10
CA ILE A 132 -1.37 11.72 5.77
C ILE A 132 -1.42 10.20 5.69
N GLY A 133 -0.39 9.51 6.21
CA GLY A 133 -0.37 8.04 6.26
C GLY A 133 -1.55 7.48 7.04
N GLY A 134 -1.89 8.10 8.17
CA GLY A 134 -3.06 7.75 8.98
C GLY A 134 -4.36 7.90 8.19
N ALA A 135 -4.55 9.05 7.55
CA ALA A 135 -5.75 9.33 6.76
C ALA A 135 -5.90 8.38 5.54
N LEU A 136 -4.79 8.01 4.88
CA LEU A 136 -4.80 6.99 3.82
C LEU A 136 -5.23 5.63 4.38
N MET A 137 -4.70 5.23 5.55
CA MET A 137 -5.08 3.97 6.20
C MET A 137 -6.55 3.95 6.61
N ASP A 138 -7.08 5.06 7.16
CA ASP A 138 -8.50 5.16 7.51
C ASP A 138 -9.39 4.88 6.27
N ARG A 139 -8.98 5.41 5.10
CA ARG A 139 -9.70 5.17 3.85
C ARG A 139 -9.55 3.75 3.32
N VAL A 140 -8.37 3.13 3.45
CA VAL A 140 -8.14 1.70 3.11
C VAL A 140 -9.00 0.81 4.00
N GLU A 141 -9.05 1.07 5.31
CA GLU A 141 -9.86 0.30 6.26
C GLU A 141 -11.37 0.43 5.97
N ALA A 142 -11.82 1.63 5.60
CA ALA A 142 -13.19 1.84 5.13
C ALA A 142 -13.48 1.08 3.82
N LEU A 143 -12.52 1.09 2.88
CA LEU A 143 -12.65 0.36 1.62
C LEU A 143 -12.77 -1.17 1.84
N ALA A 144 -12.07 -1.74 2.82
CA ALA A 144 -12.20 -3.16 3.15
C ALA A 144 -13.64 -3.52 3.57
N ILE A 145 -14.29 -2.64 4.34
CA ILE A 145 -15.69 -2.81 4.74
C ILE A 145 -16.62 -2.68 3.52
N GLU A 146 -16.41 -1.64 2.69
CA GLU A 146 -17.21 -1.38 1.48
C GLU A 146 -17.15 -2.54 0.47
N THR A 147 -16.00 -3.21 0.37
CA THR A 147 -15.76 -4.33 -0.56
C THR A 147 -16.05 -5.69 0.04
N GLY A 148 -16.47 -5.75 1.31
CA GLY A 148 -16.78 -7.02 1.99
C GLY A 148 -15.56 -7.86 2.32
N CYS A 149 -14.35 -7.29 2.31
CA CYS A 149 -13.15 -7.99 2.73
C CYS A 149 -13.16 -8.23 4.25
N ARG A 150 -12.78 -9.43 4.70
CA ARG A 150 -12.80 -9.81 6.11
C ARG A 150 -11.82 -9.04 6.99
N CYS A 151 -10.75 -8.52 6.40
CA CYS A 151 -9.68 -7.80 7.09
C CYS A 151 -8.87 -6.97 6.10
N VAL A 152 -7.99 -6.12 6.62
CA VAL A 152 -6.88 -5.53 5.87
C VAL A 152 -5.61 -6.30 6.22
N SER A 153 -4.87 -6.76 5.22
CA SER A 153 -3.57 -7.40 5.36
C SER A 153 -2.47 -6.59 4.69
N LEU A 154 -1.26 -6.74 5.15
CA LEU A 154 -0.05 -6.17 4.52
C LEU A 154 1.17 -6.97 4.92
N ILE A 155 2.22 -6.89 4.10
CA ILE A 155 3.52 -7.48 4.41
C ILE A 155 4.51 -6.34 4.63
N CYS A 156 5.23 -6.39 5.75
CA CYS A 156 6.22 -5.39 6.14
C CYS A 156 7.55 -6.07 6.45
N PHE A 157 8.67 -5.43 6.11
CA PHE A 157 9.98 -5.89 6.55
C PHE A 157 10.12 -5.67 8.06
N GLU A 158 10.54 -6.69 8.80
CA GLU A 158 10.79 -6.59 10.25
C GLU A 158 11.78 -5.45 10.56
N ALA A 159 12.81 -5.31 9.75
CA ALA A 159 13.83 -4.27 9.89
C ALA A 159 13.30 -2.84 9.63
N ASN A 160 12.12 -2.69 9.00
CA ASN A 160 11.44 -1.40 8.87
C ASN A 160 10.65 -1.06 10.14
N TRP A 161 11.39 -0.85 11.26
CA TRP A 161 10.81 -0.63 12.58
C TRP A 161 9.81 0.54 12.65
N ARG A 162 9.98 1.57 11.78
CA ARG A 162 9.06 2.72 11.70
C ARG A 162 7.71 2.31 11.14
N ALA A 163 7.69 1.53 10.06
CA ALA A 163 6.46 1.01 9.49
C ALA A 163 5.82 -0.03 10.42
N MET A 164 6.61 -0.95 10.99
CA MET A 164 6.13 -1.93 11.98
C MET A 164 5.44 -1.26 13.16
N ARG A 165 6.06 -0.22 13.75
CA ARG A 165 5.45 0.55 14.83
C ARG A 165 4.17 1.23 14.39
N PHE A 166 4.19 1.92 13.22
CA PHE A 166 3.01 2.61 12.69
C PHE A 166 1.80 1.68 12.56
N TYR A 167 1.99 0.47 12.02
CA TYR A 167 0.91 -0.49 11.87
C TYR A 167 0.47 -1.09 13.21
N ARG A 168 1.39 -1.41 14.12
CA ARG A 168 1.07 -1.91 15.46
C ARG A 168 0.28 -0.88 16.27
N ASP A 169 0.65 0.39 16.23
CA ASP A 169 -0.07 1.49 16.89
C ASP A 169 -1.51 1.64 16.35
N ARG A 170 -1.77 1.18 15.11
CA ARG A 170 -3.10 1.13 14.49
C ARG A 170 -3.86 -0.18 14.76
N GLY A 171 -3.31 -1.08 15.56
CA GLY A 171 -3.95 -2.34 15.95
C GLY A 171 -3.74 -3.49 14.97
N TYR A 172 -2.82 -3.36 14.00
CA TYR A 172 -2.39 -4.49 13.19
C TYR A 172 -1.59 -5.47 14.04
N ARG A 173 -1.84 -6.76 13.84
CA ARG A 173 -1.17 -7.85 14.57
C ARG A 173 -0.39 -8.72 13.61
N GLU A 174 0.75 -9.19 14.03
CA GLU A 174 1.54 -10.18 13.33
C GLU A 174 0.81 -11.53 13.35
N ILE A 175 0.69 -12.15 12.17
CA ILE A 175 0.03 -13.45 11.99
C ILE A 175 1.02 -14.51 11.53
N ALA A 176 1.98 -14.14 10.68
CA ALA A 176 3.00 -15.04 10.16
C ALA A 176 4.25 -14.25 9.77
N ARG A 177 5.34 -14.97 9.59
CA ARG A 177 6.62 -14.43 9.06
C ARG A 177 7.35 -15.45 8.21
N ARG A 178 8.20 -14.95 7.32
CA ARG A 178 9.10 -15.75 6.49
C ARG A 178 10.46 -15.09 6.40
N PRO A 179 11.55 -15.84 6.50
CA PRO A 179 12.90 -15.32 6.28
C PRO A 179 13.01 -14.68 4.89
N LEU A 180 13.67 -13.53 4.84
CA LEU A 180 14.01 -12.89 3.56
C LEU A 180 15.07 -13.68 2.82
N VAL A 181 14.96 -13.70 1.50
CA VAL A 181 16.06 -14.12 0.63
C VAL A 181 16.84 -12.87 0.23
N PRO A 182 18.13 -12.74 0.60
CA PRO A 182 18.92 -11.55 0.32
C PRO A 182 19.03 -11.27 -1.18
N HIS A 183 18.86 -10.00 -1.57
CA HIS A 183 19.11 -9.55 -2.93
C HIS A 183 19.59 -8.11 -2.92
N PRO A 184 20.58 -7.71 -3.78
CA PRO A 184 21.14 -6.35 -3.78
C PRO A 184 20.12 -5.23 -4.05
N ALA A 185 19.00 -5.51 -4.72
CA ALA A 185 17.95 -4.54 -4.95
C ALA A 185 17.11 -4.26 -3.70
N LEU A 186 17.07 -5.17 -2.72
CA LEU A 186 16.30 -5.02 -1.50
C LEU A 186 17.06 -4.12 -0.52
N ARG A 187 16.33 -3.23 0.12
CA ARG A 187 16.87 -2.35 1.17
C ARG A 187 17.29 -3.13 2.42
N TYR A 188 16.56 -4.19 2.73
CA TYR A 188 16.82 -5.07 3.86
C TYR A 188 17.18 -6.45 3.33
N GLY A 189 18.42 -6.89 3.60
CA GLY A 189 18.93 -8.20 3.16
C GLY A 189 18.81 -9.28 4.24
N GLU A 190 18.40 -8.93 5.46
CA GLU A 190 18.31 -9.82 6.61
C GLU A 190 17.01 -9.59 7.37
N GLY A 191 16.62 -10.57 8.21
CA GLY A 191 15.40 -10.57 8.98
C GLY A 191 14.23 -11.20 8.22
N ASP A 192 13.01 -10.87 8.63
CA ASP A 192 11.80 -11.50 8.12
C ASP A 192 10.91 -10.51 7.35
N ALA A 193 10.20 -11.04 6.35
CA ALA A 193 8.93 -10.49 5.89
C ALA A 193 7.84 -10.88 6.89
N VAL A 194 7.04 -9.93 7.34
CA VAL A 194 6.03 -10.12 8.39
C VAL A 194 4.65 -9.79 7.85
N LEU A 195 3.74 -10.75 7.92
CA LEU A 195 2.32 -10.55 7.63
C LEU A 195 1.66 -9.87 8.83
N LEU A 196 1.14 -8.67 8.61
CA LEU A 196 0.36 -7.91 9.57
C LEU A 196 -1.10 -7.86 9.12
N VAL A 197 -2.03 -8.14 10.04
CA VAL A 197 -3.46 -8.19 9.75
C VAL A 197 -4.23 -7.37 10.79
N ARG A 198 -5.22 -6.63 10.34
CA ARG A 198 -6.24 -6.00 11.17
C ARG A 198 -7.62 -6.47 10.74
N ALA A 199 -8.36 -7.12 11.64
CA ALA A 199 -9.72 -7.55 11.38
C ALA A 199 -10.63 -6.36 11.03
N GLY A 200 -11.47 -6.51 10.04
CA GLY A 200 -12.53 -5.56 9.74
C GLY A 200 -13.46 -5.41 10.96
N ARG A 201 -13.98 -4.20 11.20
CA ARG A 201 -15.06 -4.05 12.17
C ARG A 201 -16.30 -4.71 11.56
N THR A 202 -16.67 -5.86 12.06
CA THR A 202 -17.96 -6.47 11.72
C THR A 202 -19.04 -5.45 12.08
N VAL A 203 -19.82 -5.00 11.12
CA VAL A 203 -21.08 -4.30 11.42
C VAL A 203 -21.94 -5.34 12.12
N ALA A 204 -22.16 -5.16 13.42
CA ALA A 204 -23.03 -6.02 14.20
C ALA A 204 -24.38 -6.08 13.47
N GLY A 205 -24.74 -7.27 13.01
CA GLY A 205 -25.99 -7.52 12.29
C GLY A 205 -27.17 -7.00 13.12
N HIS A 206 -28.08 -6.35 12.45
CA HIS A 206 -29.37 -5.95 12.99
C HIS A 206 -30.05 -7.21 13.53
N GLY A 207 -30.41 -7.12 14.82
CA GLY A 207 -31.08 -8.20 15.55
C GLY A 207 -32.26 -8.79 14.78
N GLU A 208 -32.34 -10.11 14.82
CA GLU A 208 -33.55 -10.83 14.44
C GLU A 208 -34.74 -10.29 15.24
N PRO A 209 -35.87 -10.06 14.62
CA PRO A 209 -37.10 -9.82 15.37
C PRO A 209 -37.50 -11.13 16.07
N ARG A 210 -37.52 -11.11 17.39
CA ARG A 210 -38.10 -12.19 18.20
C ARG A 210 -39.60 -12.28 17.86
N SER A 211 -39.99 -13.38 17.32
CA SER A 211 -41.40 -13.83 17.21
C SER A 211 -41.90 -14.32 18.57
#